data_d14b434e2fcae927ae269a6030994809
#
_entry.id   d14b434e2fcae927ae269a6030994809
#
_cell.length_a   1.000
_cell.length_b   1.000
_cell.length_c   1.000
_cell.angle_alpha   90.00
_cell.angle_beta   90.00
_cell.angle_gamma   90.00
#
_symmetry.space_group_name_H-M   'P 1'
#
loop_
_entity.id
_entity.type
_entity.pdbx_description
1 polymer ?
#
loop_
_entity_poly.entity_id
_entity_poly.type
_entity_poly.pdbx_seq_one_letter_code
_entity_poly.pdbx_strand_id
1 'polypeptide(L)'
;MKKSRLDLREAIVDTAVTIAERSNWESVRLFDAAAELDITLDDIRAHFREKEDLVDAWFDRADSRMLKAAETVESLSLPPRERLQHLIMAWLDALTTHRKVTRQMIGGKLEPGHIHIQIPAIMRVSRTVQWMREAAQRDATYVRRALEETALTTIYLATFAYWMQDDSENSQNTRDFLAHKLKYAESLDHWVYGNPRNETADNPDTGSESQTAAEIAGVHESPPLTLVISPESRSNSG
;
A
#
# COMPACT_ATOMS: atom_id res chain seq x y z
N MET A 1 -15.64 14.68 -29.94
CA MET A 1 -14.38 14.75 -29.16
C MET A 1 -13.92 13.32 -28.85
N LYS A 2 -12.74 12.92 -29.34
CA LYS A 2 -12.21 11.57 -29.06
C LYS A 2 -11.82 11.53 -27.58
N LYS A 3 -12.54 10.73 -26.75
CA LYS A 3 -12.17 10.53 -25.35
C LYS A 3 -10.71 10.09 -25.25
N SER A 4 -9.96 10.57 -24.26
CA SER A 4 -8.62 10.08 -23.97
C SER A 4 -8.68 8.56 -23.76
N ARG A 5 -7.60 7.85 -24.08
CA ARG A 5 -7.55 6.39 -23.91
C ARG A 5 -7.79 5.97 -22.44
N LEU A 6 -7.34 6.80 -21.49
CA LEU A 6 -7.60 6.61 -20.06
C LEU A 6 -9.08 6.83 -19.74
N ASP A 7 -9.71 7.88 -20.30
CA ASP A 7 -11.13 8.18 -20.07
C ASP A 7 -12.04 7.06 -20.60
N LEU A 8 -11.66 6.41 -21.71
CA LEU A 8 -12.43 5.30 -22.26
C LEU A 8 -12.32 4.05 -21.39
N ARG A 9 -11.12 3.72 -20.90
CA ARG A 9 -10.92 2.59 -19.99
C ARG A 9 -11.79 2.73 -18.73
N GLU A 10 -11.77 3.91 -18.12
CA GLU A 10 -12.60 4.20 -16.95
C GLU A 10 -14.10 4.14 -17.27
N ALA A 11 -14.52 4.72 -18.40
CA ALA A 11 -15.93 4.69 -18.82
C ALA A 11 -16.45 3.25 -19.04
N ILE A 12 -15.62 2.35 -19.59
CA ILE A 12 -16.00 0.94 -19.77
C ILE A 12 -16.24 0.27 -18.41
N VAL A 13 -15.36 0.49 -17.42
CA VAL A 13 -15.54 -0.07 -16.06
C VAL A 13 -16.80 0.50 -15.41
N ASP A 14 -17.03 1.82 -15.47
CA ASP A 14 -18.20 2.47 -14.89
C ASP A 14 -19.50 1.95 -15.50
N THR A 15 -19.52 1.77 -16.82
CA THR A 15 -20.69 1.22 -17.53
C THR A 15 -20.96 -0.23 -17.10
N ALA A 16 -19.93 -1.07 -17.04
CA ALA A 16 -20.07 -2.45 -16.59
C ALA A 16 -20.60 -2.55 -15.16
N VAL A 17 -20.09 -1.71 -14.24
CA VAL A 17 -20.59 -1.62 -12.85
C VAL A 17 -22.03 -1.13 -12.81
N THR A 18 -22.40 -0.13 -13.62
CA THR A 18 -23.77 0.38 -13.72
C THR A 18 -24.74 -0.68 -14.25
N ILE A 19 -24.33 -1.47 -15.23
CA ILE A 19 -25.13 -2.61 -15.72
C ILE A 19 -25.31 -3.64 -14.60
N ALA A 20 -24.23 -3.96 -13.85
CA ALA A 20 -24.29 -4.90 -12.73
C ALA A 20 -25.21 -4.44 -11.60
N GLU A 21 -25.28 -3.13 -11.30
CA GLU A 21 -26.20 -2.57 -10.31
C GLU A 21 -27.67 -2.79 -10.68
N ARG A 22 -27.97 -2.69 -11.97
CA ARG A 22 -29.34 -2.89 -12.51
C ARG A 22 -29.74 -4.37 -12.61
N SER A 23 -28.76 -5.26 -12.64
CA SER A 23 -28.95 -6.70 -12.79
C SER A 23 -28.11 -7.49 -11.78
N ASN A 24 -27.02 -8.07 -12.23
CA ASN A 24 -25.98 -8.69 -11.41
C ASN A 24 -24.66 -8.76 -12.23
N TRP A 25 -23.52 -8.96 -11.55
CA TRP A 25 -22.22 -9.05 -12.23
C TRP A 25 -22.14 -10.21 -13.23
N GLU A 26 -22.72 -11.36 -12.93
CA GLU A 26 -22.67 -12.54 -13.81
C GLU A 26 -23.33 -12.26 -15.18
N SER A 27 -24.41 -11.52 -15.19
CA SER A 27 -25.15 -11.18 -16.42
C SER A 27 -24.53 -10.06 -17.25
N VAL A 28 -23.53 -9.35 -16.74
CA VAL A 28 -22.82 -8.30 -17.49
C VAL A 28 -22.10 -8.92 -18.69
N ARG A 29 -22.37 -8.39 -19.89
CA ARG A 29 -21.66 -8.73 -21.12
C ARG A 29 -20.95 -7.51 -21.68
N LEU A 30 -19.75 -7.74 -22.23
CA LEU A 30 -18.96 -6.67 -22.85
C LEU A 30 -19.70 -6.03 -24.05
N PHE A 31 -20.55 -6.80 -24.71
CA PHE A 31 -21.41 -6.31 -25.79
C PHE A 31 -22.38 -5.23 -25.31
N ASP A 32 -23.01 -5.44 -24.13
CA ASP A 32 -23.96 -4.48 -23.59
C ASP A 32 -23.25 -3.18 -23.19
N ALA A 33 -22.04 -3.28 -22.61
CA ALA A 33 -21.22 -2.12 -22.28
C ALA A 33 -20.78 -1.35 -23.56
N ALA A 34 -20.44 -2.06 -24.64
CA ALA A 34 -20.11 -1.45 -25.90
C ALA A 34 -21.28 -0.66 -26.48
N ALA A 35 -22.49 -1.27 -26.45
CA ALA A 35 -23.72 -0.65 -26.94
C ALA A 35 -24.09 0.62 -26.12
N GLU A 36 -23.98 0.59 -24.80
CA GLU A 36 -24.27 1.77 -23.95
C GLU A 36 -23.28 2.92 -24.16
N LEU A 37 -22.04 2.64 -24.54
CA LEU A 37 -21.01 3.63 -24.79
C LEU A 37 -20.94 4.10 -26.23
N ASP A 38 -21.73 3.50 -27.14
CA ASP A 38 -21.68 3.72 -28.59
C ASP A 38 -20.26 3.51 -29.15
N ILE A 39 -19.64 2.38 -28.75
CA ILE A 39 -18.31 1.94 -29.20
C ILE A 39 -18.37 0.49 -29.70
N THR A 40 -17.29 0.04 -30.31
CA THR A 40 -17.19 -1.33 -30.80
C THR A 40 -16.63 -2.28 -29.74
N LEU A 41 -16.85 -3.59 -29.91
CA LEU A 41 -16.17 -4.61 -29.08
C LEU A 41 -14.65 -4.58 -29.27
N ASP A 42 -14.14 -4.12 -30.43
CA ASP A 42 -12.71 -3.99 -30.68
C ASP A 42 -12.11 -2.83 -29.85
N ASP A 43 -12.87 -1.74 -29.65
CA ASP A 43 -12.48 -0.67 -28.74
C ASP A 43 -12.38 -1.18 -27.29
N ILE A 44 -13.32 -2.04 -26.84
CA ILE A 44 -13.23 -2.68 -25.52
C ILE A 44 -12.01 -3.60 -25.47
N ARG A 45 -11.80 -4.45 -26.47
CA ARG A 45 -10.68 -5.39 -26.55
C ARG A 45 -9.32 -4.70 -26.52
N ALA A 46 -9.22 -3.48 -27.01
CA ALA A 46 -8.00 -2.68 -26.92
C ALA A 46 -7.61 -2.30 -25.47
N HIS A 47 -8.56 -2.38 -24.52
CA HIS A 47 -8.35 -2.05 -23.11
C HIS A 47 -8.44 -3.27 -22.18
N PHE A 48 -9.31 -4.22 -22.49
CA PHE A 48 -9.63 -5.40 -21.69
C PHE A 48 -9.73 -6.63 -22.58
N ARG A 49 -8.98 -7.67 -22.24
CA ARG A 49 -8.97 -8.93 -23.03
C ARG A 49 -10.18 -9.79 -22.70
N GLU A 50 -10.64 -9.72 -21.47
CA GLU A 50 -11.72 -10.50 -20.91
C GLU A 50 -12.48 -9.72 -19.83
N LYS A 51 -13.62 -10.24 -19.39
CA LYS A 51 -14.46 -9.60 -18.37
C LYS A 51 -13.75 -9.52 -17.01
N GLU A 52 -12.89 -10.46 -16.72
CA GLU A 52 -12.09 -10.55 -15.50
C GLU A 52 -11.13 -9.36 -15.35
N ASP A 53 -10.61 -8.82 -16.44
CA ASP A 53 -9.78 -7.63 -16.46
C ASP A 53 -10.52 -6.38 -15.94
N LEU A 54 -11.87 -6.34 -16.09
CA LEU A 54 -12.70 -5.28 -15.52
C LEU A 54 -12.71 -5.35 -13.98
N VAL A 55 -12.72 -6.56 -13.42
CA VAL A 55 -12.64 -6.75 -11.96
C VAL A 55 -11.29 -6.28 -11.46
N ASP A 56 -10.21 -6.59 -12.16
CA ASP A 56 -8.88 -6.11 -11.81
C ASP A 56 -8.81 -4.59 -11.87
N ALA A 57 -9.36 -3.98 -12.93
CA ALA A 57 -9.42 -2.52 -13.04
C ALA A 57 -10.28 -1.88 -11.95
N TRP A 58 -11.35 -2.52 -11.51
CA TRP A 58 -12.17 -2.08 -10.38
C TRP A 58 -11.36 -1.98 -9.09
N PHE A 59 -10.61 -3.03 -8.78
CA PHE A 59 -9.74 -3.02 -7.59
C PHE A 59 -8.50 -2.13 -7.74
N ASP A 60 -7.96 -1.93 -8.96
CA ASP A 60 -6.87 -0.98 -9.21
C ASP A 60 -7.26 0.46 -8.83
N ARG A 61 -8.55 0.81 -8.95
CA ARG A 61 -9.07 2.10 -8.47
C ARG A 61 -8.96 2.24 -6.95
N ALA A 62 -9.28 1.17 -6.22
CA ALA A 62 -9.14 1.16 -4.76
C ALA A 62 -7.66 1.27 -4.35
N ASP A 63 -6.76 0.54 -5.03
CA ASP A 63 -5.32 0.68 -4.83
C ASP A 63 -4.85 2.12 -5.07
N SER A 64 -5.30 2.74 -6.16
CA SER A 64 -4.96 4.14 -6.49
C SER A 64 -5.48 5.13 -5.44
N ARG A 65 -6.67 4.90 -4.89
CA ARG A 65 -7.24 5.76 -3.81
C ARG A 65 -6.45 5.62 -2.53
N MET A 66 -6.07 4.41 -2.16
CA MET A 66 -5.22 4.13 -1.01
C MET A 66 -3.85 4.81 -1.14
N LEU A 67 -3.20 4.69 -2.30
CA LEU A 67 -1.89 5.32 -2.54
C LEU A 67 -1.97 6.85 -2.48
N LYS A 68 -3.01 7.45 -3.06
CA LYS A 68 -3.26 8.90 -2.93
C LYS A 68 -3.51 9.33 -1.49
N ALA A 69 -4.22 8.51 -0.71
CA ALA A 69 -4.42 8.79 0.72
C ALA A 69 -3.10 8.73 1.50
N ALA A 70 -2.16 7.87 1.11
CA ALA A 70 -0.85 7.76 1.73
C ALA A 70 0.02 9.03 1.59
N GLU A 71 -0.17 9.78 0.50
CA GLU A 71 0.62 10.99 0.18
C GLU A 71 0.10 12.23 0.91
N THR A 72 -1.02 12.15 1.62
CA THR A 72 -1.59 13.30 2.33
C THR A 72 -0.78 13.63 3.58
N VAL A 73 -0.69 14.93 3.90
CA VAL A 73 -0.01 15.43 5.12
C VAL A 73 -0.60 14.77 6.36
N GLU A 74 -1.93 14.59 6.39
CA GLU A 74 -2.62 13.90 7.46
C GLU A 74 -2.09 12.47 7.64
N SER A 75 -2.07 11.67 6.58
CA SER A 75 -1.56 10.30 6.61
C SER A 75 -0.10 10.22 7.08
N LEU A 76 0.75 11.13 6.59
CA LEU A 76 2.17 11.15 6.95
C LEU A 76 2.42 11.50 8.43
N SER A 77 1.50 12.23 9.06
CA SER A 77 1.57 12.58 10.48
C SER A 77 1.08 11.47 11.43
N LEU A 78 0.36 10.47 10.91
CA LEU A 78 -0.20 9.39 11.73
C LEU A 78 0.89 8.42 12.23
N PRO A 79 0.71 7.89 13.45
CA PRO A 79 1.48 6.72 13.91
C PRO A 79 1.32 5.52 12.96
N PRO A 80 2.30 4.61 12.87
CA PRO A 80 2.28 3.52 11.89
C PRO A 80 1.02 2.66 11.89
N ARG A 81 0.45 2.34 13.05
CA ARG A 81 -0.79 1.58 13.17
C ARG A 81 -1.99 2.35 12.62
N GLU A 82 -2.12 3.62 12.98
CA GLU A 82 -3.23 4.47 12.55
C GLU A 82 -3.14 4.78 11.06
N ARG A 83 -1.91 4.97 10.56
CA ARG A 83 -1.66 5.09 9.12
C ARG A 83 -2.13 3.84 8.38
N LEU A 84 -1.81 2.64 8.87
CA LEU A 84 -2.25 1.39 8.25
C LEU A 84 -3.77 1.27 8.25
N GLN A 85 -4.43 1.62 9.37
CA GLN A 85 -5.88 1.69 9.46
C GLN A 85 -6.46 2.65 8.44
N HIS A 86 -5.90 3.86 8.34
CA HIS A 86 -6.32 4.89 7.39
C HIS A 86 -6.23 4.38 5.93
N LEU A 87 -5.13 3.73 5.56
CA LEU A 87 -4.92 3.21 4.20
C LEU A 87 -5.88 2.07 3.86
N ILE A 88 -6.09 1.11 4.76
CA ILE A 88 -7.04 0.02 4.55
C ILE A 88 -8.45 0.57 4.39
N MET A 89 -8.84 1.53 5.24
CA MET A 89 -10.16 2.15 5.13
C MET A 89 -10.31 2.97 3.85
N ALA A 90 -9.31 3.73 3.43
CA ALA A 90 -9.34 4.46 2.16
C ALA A 90 -9.54 3.53 0.96
N TRP A 91 -8.95 2.34 1.01
CA TRP A 91 -9.15 1.29 0.03
C TRP A 91 -10.59 0.77 0.01
N LEU A 92 -11.17 0.44 1.19
CA LEU A 92 -12.54 -0.05 1.34
C LEU A 92 -13.57 1.02 0.96
N ASP A 93 -13.36 2.25 1.39
CA ASP A 93 -14.24 3.39 1.12
C ASP A 93 -14.35 3.67 -0.39
N ALA A 94 -13.29 3.41 -1.17
CA ALA A 94 -13.31 3.52 -2.63
C ALA A 94 -14.32 2.57 -3.30
N LEU A 95 -14.65 1.46 -2.65
CA LEU A 95 -15.57 0.43 -3.16
C LEU A 95 -16.98 0.53 -2.57
N THR A 96 -17.21 1.40 -1.58
CA THR A 96 -18.42 1.45 -0.77
C THR A 96 -19.67 1.73 -1.61
N THR A 97 -19.60 2.64 -2.59
CA THR A 97 -20.74 3.01 -3.45
C THR A 97 -21.32 1.81 -4.20
N HIS A 98 -20.48 0.83 -4.57
CA HIS A 98 -20.88 -0.35 -5.33
C HIS A 98 -20.54 -1.65 -4.59
N ARG A 99 -20.74 -1.66 -3.26
CA ARG A 99 -20.42 -2.82 -2.40
C ARG A 99 -21.14 -4.09 -2.85
N LYS A 100 -22.41 -3.98 -3.28
CA LYS A 100 -23.18 -5.11 -3.80
C LYS A 100 -22.51 -5.73 -5.03
N VAL A 101 -22.09 -4.91 -5.99
CA VAL A 101 -21.40 -5.37 -7.20
C VAL A 101 -20.04 -5.96 -6.84
N THR A 102 -19.30 -5.32 -5.94
CA THR A 102 -18.01 -5.83 -5.43
C THR A 102 -18.16 -7.24 -4.83
N ARG A 103 -19.22 -7.49 -4.04
CA ARG A 103 -19.55 -8.84 -3.53
C ARG A 103 -19.77 -9.86 -4.64
N GLN A 104 -20.51 -9.48 -5.68
CA GLN A 104 -20.80 -10.36 -6.82
C GLN A 104 -19.54 -10.69 -7.64
N MET A 105 -18.65 -9.70 -7.86
CA MET A 105 -17.37 -9.88 -8.53
C MET A 105 -16.48 -10.92 -7.83
N ILE A 106 -16.55 -10.98 -6.49
CA ILE A 106 -15.77 -11.92 -5.68
C ILE A 106 -16.48 -13.26 -5.58
N GLY A 107 -17.79 -13.27 -5.44
CA GLY A 107 -18.59 -14.50 -5.32
C GLY A 107 -18.29 -15.48 -6.44
N GLY A 108 -18.30 -15.02 -7.68
CA GLY A 108 -17.97 -15.84 -8.84
C GLY A 108 -16.53 -16.41 -8.84
N LYS A 109 -15.58 -15.71 -8.17
CA LYS A 109 -14.17 -16.17 -8.07
C LYS A 109 -13.93 -17.20 -6.95
N LEU A 110 -14.87 -17.35 -6.02
CA LEU A 110 -14.75 -18.28 -4.89
C LEU A 110 -15.38 -19.66 -5.14
N GLU A 111 -16.03 -19.87 -6.28
CA GLU A 111 -16.65 -21.14 -6.59
C GLU A 111 -15.59 -22.27 -6.67
N PRO A 112 -15.82 -23.41 -5.96
CA PRO A 112 -14.92 -24.55 -5.99
C PRO A 112 -14.82 -25.13 -7.40
N GLY A 113 -13.59 -25.35 -7.90
CA GLY A 113 -13.34 -25.95 -9.21
C GLY A 113 -12.69 -25.02 -10.25
N HIS A 114 -12.63 -23.71 -10.00
CA HIS A 114 -12.04 -22.74 -10.92
C HIS A 114 -10.64 -22.27 -10.47
N ILE A 115 -9.69 -23.22 -10.31
CA ILE A 115 -8.30 -22.94 -9.85
C ILE A 115 -7.62 -21.87 -10.71
N HIS A 116 -7.89 -21.84 -12.01
CA HIS A 116 -7.31 -20.85 -12.94
C HIS A 116 -7.74 -19.40 -12.63
N ILE A 117 -8.88 -19.20 -11.95
CA ILE A 117 -9.35 -17.87 -11.51
C ILE A 117 -8.87 -17.56 -10.08
N GLN A 118 -8.65 -18.58 -9.25
CA GLN A 118 -8.24 -18.40 -7.85
C GLN A 118 -6.78 -17.95 -7.73
N ILE A 119 -5.87 -18.46 -8.57
CA ILE A 119 -4.45 -18.05 -8.56
C ILE A 119 -4.28 -16.56 -8.85
N PRO A 120 -4.85 -15.97 -9.91
CA PRO A 120 -4.82 -14.53 -10.13
C PRO A 120 -5.39 -13.73 -8.96
N ALA A 121 -6.47 -14.19 -8.32
CA ALA A 121 -7.05 -13.51 -7.17
C ALA A 121 -6.09 -13.47 -5.96
N ILE A 122 -5.39 -14.56 -5.67
CA ILE A 122 -4.36 -14.61 -4.61
C ILE A 122 -3.21 -13.67 -4.93
N MET A 123 -2.71 -13.68 -6.17
CA MET A 123 -1.64 -12.78 -6.61
C MET A 123 -2.06 -11.32 -6.53
N ARG A 124 -3.34 -11.02 -6.77
CA ARG A 124 -3.91 -9.70 -6.62
C ARG A 124 -3.87 -9.22 -5.17
N VAL A 125 -4.31 -10.06 -4.23
CA VAL A 125 -4.27 -9.76 -2.78
C VAL A 125 -2.83 -9.47 -2.35
N SER A 126 -1.87 -10.32 -2.73
CA SER A 126 -0.46 -10.12 -2.41
C SER A 126 0.06 -8.77 -2.93
N ARG A 127 -0.30 -8.38 -4.14
CA ARG A 127 0.08 -7.08 -4.72
C ARG A 127 -0.48 -5.90 -3.93
N THR A 128 -1.77 -5.91 -3.61
CA THR A 128 -2.41 -4.86 -2.81
C THR A 128 -1.75 -4.73 -1.44
N VAL A 129 -1.46 -5.85 -0.76
CA VAL A 129 -0.78 -5.85 0.55
C VAL A 129 0.64 -5.31 0.45
N GLN A 130 1.38 -5.63 -0.61
CA GLN A 130 2.71 -5.06 -0.85
C GLN A 130 2.65 -3.53 -0.99
N TRP A 131 1.70 -3.01 -1.78
CA TRP A 131 1.50 -1.57 -1.89
C TRP A 131 1.09 -0.92 -0.58
N MET A 132 0.25 -1.57 0.23
CA MET A 132 -0.10 -1.08 1.59
C MET A 132 1.13 -0.96 2.49
N ARG A 133 2.05 -1.93 2.44
CA ARG A 133 3.29 -1.90 3.24
C ARG A 133 4.22 -0.77 2.79
N GLU A 134 4.43 -0.62 1.48
CA GLU A 134 5.22 0.47 0.93
C GLU A 134 4.62 1.83 1.32
N ALA A 135 3.31 1.99 1.16
CA ALA A 135 2.59 3.21 1.51
C ALA A 135 2.62 3.52 3.03
N ALA A 136 2.64 2.48 3.87
CA ALA A 136 2.77 2.62 5.32
C ALA A 136 4.22 2.85 5.79
N GLN A 137 5.20 2.82 4.86
CA GLN A 137 6.64 3.00 5.15
C GLN A 137 7.16 2.01 6.21
N ARG A 138 6.79 0.73 6.08
CA ARG A 138 7.21 -0.30 7.03
C ARG A 138 8.47 -1.01 6.56
N ASP A 139 9.55 -0.78 7.27
CA ASP A 139 10.83 -1.46 7.09
C ASP A 139 10.98 -2.61 8.11
N ALA A 140 11.02 -3.84 7.62
CA ALA A 140 11.24 -5.01 8.45
C ALA A 140 12.30 -5.93 7.83
N THR A 141 13.10 -6.59 8.66
CA THR A 141 14.10 -7.59 8.25
C THR A 141 13.44 -8.91 7.85
N TYR A 142 14.15 -9.75 7.10
CA TYR A 142 13.63 -10.91 6.35
C TYR A 142 12.53 -11.76 7.02
N VAL A 143 12.76 -12.30 8.21
CA VAL A 143 11.77 -13.18 8.88
C VAL A 143 10.61 -12.36 9.44
N ARG A 144 10.89 -11.23 10.08
CA ARG A 144 9.89 -10.30 10.59
C ARG A 144 9.02 -9.77 9.47
N ARG A 145 9.61 -9.48 8.29
CA ARG A 145 8.89 -9.06 7.09
C ARG A 145 7.85 -10.09 6.65
N ALA A 146 8.21 -11.38 6.60
CA ALA A 146 7.30 -12.45 6.20
C ALA A 146 6.13 -12.61 7.19
N LEU A 147 6.39 -12.49 8.49
CA LEU A 147 5.36 -12.56 9.53
C LEU A 147 4.43 -11.35 9.48
N GLU A 148 4.97 -10.15 9.32
CA GLU A 148 4.18 -8.92 9.16
C GLU A 148 3.30 -8.98 7.91
N GLU A 149 3.83 -9.47 6.79
CA GLU A 149 3.09 -9.62 5.54
C GLU A 149 1.93 -10.61 5.68
N THR A 150 2.18 -11.75 6.34
CA THR A 150 1.14 -12.75 6.61
C THR A 150 0.06 -12.19 7.56
N ALA A 151 0.46 -11.51 8.63
CA ALA A 151 -0.46 -10.90 9.57
C ALA A 151 -1.30 -9.81 8.89
N LEU A 152 -0.67 -8.92 8.13
CA LEU A 152 -1.35 -7.86 7.40
C LEU A 152 -2.32 -8.42 6.35
N THR A 153 -1.90 -9.44 5.60
CA THR A 153 -2.77 -10.12 4.62
C THR A 153 -3.99 -10.70 5.32
N THR A 154 -3.80 -11.37 6.45
CA THR A 154 -4.89 -11.96 7.23
C THR A 154 -5.85 -10.89 7.76
N ILE A 155 -5.32 -9.80 8.33
CA ILE A 155 -6.13 -8.67 8.83
C ILE A 155 -6.89 -8.01 7.69
N TYR A 156 -6.24 -7.75 6.56
CA TYR A 156 -6.86 -7.16 5.39
C TYR A 156 -8.01 -8.01 4.86
N LEU A 157 -7.78 -9.32 4.64
CA LEU A 157 -8.81 -10.24 4.15
C LEU A 157 -9.98 -10.38 5.13
N ALA A 158 -9.70 -10.49 6.43
CA ALA A 158 -10.74 -10.56 7.47
C ALA A 158 -11.56 -9.26 7.52
N THR A 159 -10.90 -8.11 7.42
CA THR A 159 -11.56 -6.80 7.40
C THR A 159 -12.41 -6.64 6.14
N PHE A 160 -11.90 -7.05 4.99
CA PHE A 160 -12.64 -7.02 3.74
C PHE A 160 -13.88 -7.92 3.78
N ALA A 161 -13.76 -9.15 4.30
CA ALA A 161 -14.90 -10.05 4.49
C ALA A 161 -15.94 -9.48 5.46
N TYR A 162 -15.50 -8.84 6.54
CA TYR A 162 -16.37 -8.16 7.49
C TYR A 162 -17.09 -6.96 6.84
N TRP A 163 -16.34 -6.11 6.12
CA TRP A 163 -16.85 -4.95 5.40
C TRP A 163 -17.91 -5.33 4.37
N MET A 164 -17.77 -6.45 3.70
CA MET A 164 -18.76 -6.91 2.74
C MET A 164 -20.15 -7.15 3.36
N GLN A 165 -20.25 -7.34 4.67
CA GLN A 165 -21.49 -7.61 5.40
C GLN A 165 -21.87 -6.45 6.34
N ASP A 166 -21.08 -5.38 6.37
CA ASP A 166 -21.27 -4.25 7.28
C ASP A 166 -22.26 -3.25 6.67
N ASP A 167 -23.44 -3.15 7.28
CA ASP A 167 -24.48 -2.19 6.89
C ASP A 167 -24.49 -0.94 7.80
N SER A 168 -23.48 -0.76 8.67
CA SER A 168 -23.37 0.42 9.54
C SER A 168 -23.05 1.68 8.75
N GLU A 169 -23.48 2.82 9.28
CA GLU A 169 -23.17 4.12 8.70
C GLU A 169 -21.67 4.34 8.61
N ASN A 170 -21.18 4.77 7.45
CA ASN A 170 -19.75 4.99 7.16
C ASN A 170 -18.85 3.77 7.48
N SER A 171 -19.41 2.55 7.46
CA SER A 171 -18.70 1.32 7.82
C SER A 171 -18.05 1.39 9.20
N GLN A 172 -18.73 1.97 10.18
CA GLN A 172 -18.17 2.19 11.51
C GLN A 172 -17.79 0.87 12.19
N ASN A 173 -18.62 -0.16 12.10
CA ASN A 173 -18.29 -1.46 12.67
C ASN A 173 -17.02 -2.07 12.05
N THR A 174 -16.79 -1.86 10.76
CA THR A 174 -15.56 -2.28 10.07
C THR A 174 -14.34 -1.52 10.58
N ARG A 175 -14.48 -0.20 10.81
CA ARG A 175 -13.41 0.63 11.37
C ARG A 175 -12.99 0.16 12.76
N ASP A 176 -13.97 -0.13 13.62
CA ASP A 176 -13.74 -0.62 14.98
C ASP A 176 -13.14 -2.03 14.97
N PHE A 177 -13.62 -2.92 14.09
CA PHE A 177 -13.05 -4.24 13.89
C PHE A 177 -11.58 -4.16 13.46
N LEU A 178 -11.26 -3.35 12.47
CA LEU A 178 -9.89 -3.17 11.97
C LEU A 178 -8.98 -2.60 13.06
N ALA A 179 -9.41 -1.54 13.76
CA ALA A 179 -8.65 -0.94 14.86
C ALA A 179 -8.29 -1.98 15.92
N HIS A 180 -9.25 -2.83 16.29
CA HIS A 180 -9.03 -3.90 17.27
C HIS A 180 -8.01 -4.94 16.78
N LYS A 181 -8.12 -5.37 15.51
CA LYS A 181 -7.19 -6.35 14.92
C LYS A 181 -5.77 -5.81 14.80
N LEU A 182 -5.61 -4.56 14.38
CA LEU A 182 -4.29 -3.92 14.31
C LEU A 182 -3.66 -3.73 15.69
N LYS A 183 -4.45 -3.34 16.70
CA LYS A 183 -3.98 -3.23 18.09
C LYS A 183 -3.51 -4.59 18.62
N TYR A 184 -4.23 -5.66 18.35
CA TYR A 184 -3.86 -7.01 18.75
C TYR A 184 -2.55 -7.47 18.09
N ALA A 185 -2.40 -7.24 16.79
CA ALA A 185 -1.19 -7.57 16.05
C ALA A 185 0.04 -6.81 16.58
N GLU A 186 -0.11 -5.51 16.89
CA GLU A 186 0.94 -4.70 17.50
C GLU A 186 1.36 -5.24 18.87
N SER A 187 0.39 -5.65 19.71
CA SER A 187 0.66 -6.25 21.01
C SER A 187 1.44 -7.57 20.90
N LEU A 188 1.12 -8.40 19.91
CA LEU A 188 1.86 -9.65 19.64
C LEU A 188 3.28 -9.37 19.16
N ASP A 189 3.47 -8.39 18.27
CA ASP A 189 4.79 -7.99 17.77
C ASP A 189 5.69 -7.53 18.93
N HIS A 190 5.17 -6.71 19.83
CA HIS A 190 5.88 -6.29 21.05
C HIS A 190 6.20 -7.46 21.99
N TRP A 191 5.33 -8.44 22.10
CA TRP A 191 5.55 -9.61 22.95
C TRP A 191 6.62 -10.56 22.37
N VAL A 192 6.64 -10.73 21.03
CA VAL A 192 7.57 -11.65 20.35
C VAL A 192 8.96 -11.03 20.17
N TYR A 193 9.07 -9.74 19.87
CA TYR A 193 10.32 -9.10 19.48
C TYR A 193 10.85 -8.06 20.48
N GLY A 194 10.15 -7.82 21.60
CA GLY A 194 10.51 -6.80 22.57
C GLY A 194 10.21 -5.36 22.09
N ASN A 195 10.38 -4.42 23.00
CA ASN A 195 10.20 -3.00 22.67
C ASN A 195 11.52 -2.44 22.12
N PRO A 196 11.62 -2.00 20.85
CA PRO A 196 12.86 -1.48 20.28
C PRO A 196 13.39 -0.20 20.98
N ARG A 197 12.63 0.37 21.91
CA ARG A 197 13.03 1.56 22.67
C ARG A 197 13.98 1.27 23.85
N ASN A 198 14.20 0.01 24.21
CA ASN A 198 15.05 -0.34 25.36
C ASN A 198 16.50 -0.70 25.00
N GLU A 199 16.87 -0.79 23.72
CA GLU A 199 18.25 -1.13 23.35
C GLU A 199 19.24 0.05 23.42
N THR A 200 18.77 1.29 23.66
CA THR A 200 19.64 2.47 23.80
C THR A 200 19.85 2.92 25.24
N ALA A 201 19.28 2.22 26.23
CA ALA A 201 19.36 2.62 27.65
C ALA A 201 20.20 1.68 28.51
N ASP A 202 20.78 0.62 27.97
CA ASP A 202 21.61 -0.32 28.76
C ASP A 202 23.04 -0.32 28.19
N ASN A 203 23.77 0.78 28.44
CA ASN A 203 25.21 0.78 28.52
C ASN A 203 25.59 1.17 29.96
N PRO A 204 25.59 0.23 30.91
CA PRO A 204 26.19 0.45 32.18
C PRO A 204 27.68 0.20 32.03
N ASP A 205 28.41 1.22 32.32
CA ASP A 205 29.77 1.07 32.80
C ASP A 205 30.85 1.70 31.95
N THR A 206 31.25 2.85 32.39
CA THR A 206 32.63 3.13 32.71
C THR A 206 32.65 4.02 33.92
N GLY A 207 32.45 3.35 35.06
CA GLY A 207 32.87 3.88 36.35
C GLY A 207 34.35 3.65 36.54
N SER A 208 35.01 4.72 36.94
CA SER A 208 36.23 4.75 37.74
C SER A 208 37.50 4.10 37.17
N GLU A 209 38.41 4.93 36.79
CA GLU A 209 39.74 4.88 37.45
C GLU A 209 40.32 6.28 37.46
N SER A 210 40.44 6.75 38.68
CA SER A 210 41.13 7.96 39.09
C SER A 210 42.63 7.72 39.14
N GLN A 211 43.36 8.78 38.87
CA GLN A 211 44.72 9.07 39.39
C GLN A 211 45.90 8.32 38.78
N THR A 212 46.79 9.00 38.12
CA THR A 212 48.00 9.47 38.73
C THR A 212 48.79 10.36 37.76
N ALA A 213 49.07 11.54 38.24
CA ALA A 213 50.23 12.36 38.20
C ALA A 213 51.12 12.43 36.94
N ALA A 214 51.19 13.61 36.47
CA ALA A 214 52.38 14.44 36.37
C ALA A 214 53.53 14.02 35.46
N GLU A 215 53.93 15.02 34.71
CA GLU A 215 55.31 15.28 34.28
C GLU A 215 55.79 14.53 33.02
N ILE A 216 55.91 15.21 31.93
CA ILE A 216 57.16 15.79 31.46
C ILE A 216 56.93 16.68 30.26
N ALA A 217 57.49 17.84 30.37
CA ALA A 217 57.59 18.86 29.33
C ALA A 217 58.39 18.40 28.09
N GLY A 218 58.02 18.84 26.94
CA GLY A 218 58.78 18.68 25.71
C GLY A 218 58.21 19.50 24.57
N VAL A 219 58.62 20.72 24.53
CA VAL A 219 58.60 21.70 23.44
C VAL A 219 58.95 21.05 22.11
N HIS A 220 58.14 21.23 21.10
CA HIS A 220 58.66 21.53 19.74
C HIS A 220 57.65 22.32 18.94
N GLU A 221 58.07 23.50 18.68
CA GLU A 221 57.47 24.53 17.84
C GLU A 221 57.73 24.23 16.37
N SER A 222 56.86 24.68 15.49
CA SER A 222 57.09 25.16 14.13
C SER A 222 56.57 24.34 12.95
N PRO A 223 56.34 24.94 11.80
CA PRO A 223 55.63 26.19 11.49
C PRO A 223 54.52 25.99 10.39
N PRO A 224 53.86 27.07 9.94
CA PRO A 224 52.74 26.97 9.02
C PRO A 224 53.13 26.80 7.58
N LEU A 225 52.45 25.95 6.81
CA LEU A 225 52.63 25.84 5.38
C LEU A 225 51.62 26.71 4.62
N THR A 226 52.24 27.57 3.89
CA THR A 226 51.81 28.58 2.94
C THR A 226 50.91 28.04 1.86
N LEU A 227 49.87 28.77 1.61
CA LEU A 227 49.01 28.74 0.43
C LEU A 227 49.84 28.98 -0.83
N VAL A 228 49.72 28.11 -1.81
CA VAL A 228 50.14 28.37 -3.19
C VAL A 228 48.92 28.32 -4.10
N ILE A 229 48.48 29.50 -4.46
CA ILE A 229 47.61 29.76 -5.59
C ILE A 229 48.50 29.94 -6.80
N SER A 230 48.23 29.27 -7.90
CA SER A 230 48.70 29.71 -9.21
C SER A 230 47.69 29.33 -10.31
N PRO A 231 47.55 30.23 -11.29
CA PRO A 231 46.38 30.28 -12.15
C PRO A 231 46.61 29.78 -13.58
N GLU A 232 45.51 29.69 -14.30
CA GLU A 232 45.29 29.86 -15.75
C GLU A 232 46.26 29.20 -16.76
N SER A 233 45.68 28.47 -17.66
CA SER A 233 45.92 28.76 -19.09
C SER A 233 44.74 28.32 -19.96
N ARG A 234 44.20 29.32 -20.67
CA ARG A 234 43.34 29.24 -21.85
C ARG A 234 44.14 28.64 -23.02
N SER A 235 43.45 27.91 -23.88
CA SER A 235 43.54 28.00 -25.35
C SER A 235 42.68 26.88 -25.92
N ASN A 236 41.61 27.08 -26.63
CA ASN A 236 41.34 27.63 -27.96
C ASN A 236 41.67 26.61 -29.08
N SER A 237 40.67 26.43 -29.90
CA SER A 237 40.67 25.95 -31.30
C SER A 237 40.38 24.48 -31.59
N GLY A 238 39.29 24.31 -32.36
CA GLY A 238 38.99 23.21 -33.22
C GLY A 238 37.50 23.03 -33.40
#